data_2013e572bd03c502c50aab44d9440646
#
_entry.id   2013e572bd03c502c50aab44d9440646
#
_cell.length_a   1.000
_cell.length_b   1.000
_cell.length_c   1.000
_cell.angle_alpha   90.00
_cell.angle_beta   90.00
_cell.angle_gamma   90.00
#
_symmetry.space_group_name_H-M   'P 1'
#
loop_
_entity.id
_entity.type
_entity.pdbx_description
1 polymer ?
#
loop_
_entity_poly.entity_id
_entity_poly.type
_entity_poly.pdbx_seq_one_letter_code
_entity_poly.pdbx_strand_id
1 'polypeptide(L)'
;MSVALEQKQGLIAGDGLLPVKMAQYAKENGFDVVCISFSKDNLSQLKKYCSKVYSCHPGEINRIEQILKDEEIKQATFLGKVNKSVLLKLYKFDSRAIEILKSVKRLNDDEVMLLIVREFEKLGICVLDQTIFIKNLMIPAGVLGKHKPTEAQMEDVNYGFWLAKEMGKVDVGQS
;
A
#
# COMPACT_ATOMS: atom_id res chain seq x y z
N MET A 1 1.24 -0.20 20.32
CA MET A 1 -0.22 -0.14 20.58
C MET A 1 -0.91 -0.79 19.36
N SER A 2 -1.76 -1.80 19.59
CA SER A 2 -2.57 -2.37 18.50
C SER A 2 -3.70 -1.38 18.20
N VAL A 3 -3.76 -0.88 16.97
CA VAL A 3 -4.87 -0.05 16.51
C VAL A 3 -6.11 -0.94 16.42
N ALA A 4 -7.21 -0.54 17.06
CA ALA A 4 -8.49 -1.23 16.88
C ALA A 4 -8.94 -1.08 15.41
N LEU A 5 -9.37 -2.20 14.80
CA LEU A 5 -9.81 -2.17 13.43
C LEU A 5 -11.28 -1.73 13.34
N GLU A 6 -11.52 -0.75 12.50
CA GLU A 6 -12.88 -0.35 12.13
C GLU A 6 -13.53 -1.42 11.25
N GLN A 7 -14.85 -1.56 11.36
CA GLN A 7 -15.60 -2.51 10.54
C GLN A 7 -15.50 -2.19 9.05
N LYS A 8 -15.51 -0.91 8.70
CA LYS A 8 -15.40 -0.42 7.32
C LYS A 8 -13.96 -0.01 7.01
N GLN A 9 -13.39 -0.60 5.98
CA GLN A 9 -12.01 -0.44 5.59
C GLN A 9 -11.88 0.16 4.18
N GLY A 10 -10.99 1.13 4.02
CA GLY A 10 -10.60 1.64 2.72
C GLY A 10 -9.45 0.81 2.11
N LEU A 11 -9.55 0.47 0.85
CA LEU A 11 -8.46 -0.15 0.09
C LEU A 11 -8.08 0.74 -1.10
N ILE A 12 -6.86 1.26 -1.08
CA ILE A 12 -6.27 1.95 -2.23
C ILE A 12 -5.47 0.92 -3.02
N ALA A 13 -6.03 0.50 -4.15
CA ALA A 13 -5.58 -0.65 -4.91
C ALA A 13 -4.82 -0.26 -6.18
N GLY A 14 -3.54 -0.61 -6.24
CA GLY A 14 -2.76 -0.63 -7.48
C GLY A 14 -2.87 -1.96 -8.23
N ASP A 15 -1.93 -2.20 -9.13
CA ASP A 15 -1.81 -3.45 -9.88
C ASP A 15 -1.34 -4.62 -9.01
N GLY A 16 -1.62 -5.84 -9.47
CA GLY A 16 -1.13 -7.09 -8.87
C GLY A 16 -2.18 -7.79 -8.01
N LEU A 17 -1.79 -8.94 -7.47
CA LEU A 17 -2.69 -9.86 -6.77
C LEU A 17 -2.97 -9.44 -5.31
N LEU A 18 -2.04 -8.73 -4.67
CA LEU A 18 -2.14 -8.40 -3.23
C LEU A 18 -3.41 -7.62 -2.85
N PRO A 19 -3.88 -6.60 -3.62
CA PRO A 19 -5.13 -5.93 -3.33
C PRO A 19 -6.34 -6.87 -3.31
N VAL A 20 -6.37 -7.82 -4.24
CA VAL A 20 -7.44 -8.82 -4.33
C VAL A 20 -7.42 -9.76 -3.13
N LYS A 21 -6.23 -10.22 -2.73
CA LYS A 21 -6.05 -11.11 -1.56
C LYS A 21 -6.43 -10.41 -0.25
N MET A 22 -6.06 -9.14 -0.11
CA MET A 22 -6.49 -8.31 1.03
C MET A 22 -8.02 -8.22 1.10
N ALA A 23 -8.66 -7.84 -0.02
CA ALA A 23 -10.11 -7.70 -0.08
C ALA A 23 -10.84 -9.02 0.21
N GLN A 24 -10.32 -10.13 -0.31
CA GLN A 24 -10.83 -11.46 -0.03
C GLN A 24 -10.75 -11.78 1.47
N TYR A 25 -9.56 -11.65 2.06
CA TYR A 25 -9.34 -11.94 3.48
C TYR A 25 -10.20 -11.05 4.38
N ALA A 26 -10.26 -9.75 4.09
CA ALA A 26 -11.07 -8.82 4.86
C ALA A 26 -12.55 -9.21 4.83
N LYS A 27 -13.11 -9.56 3.66
CA LYS A 27 -14.49 -10.04 3.53
C LYS A 27 -14.73 -11.34 4.30
N GLU A 28 -13.82 -12.32 4.21
CA GLU A 28 -13.91 -13.60 4.92
C GLU A 28 -13.89 -13.41 6.45
N ASN A 29 -13.27 -12.32 6.93
CA ASN A 29 -13.23 -11.96 8.35
C ASN A 29 -14.30 -10.92 8.75
N GLY A 30 -15.30 -10.71 7.90
CA GLY A 30 -16.47 -9.88 8.20
C GLY A 30 -16.28 -8.38 8.04
N PHE A 31 -15.18 -7.91 7.48
CA PHE A 31 -14.96 -6.48 7.21
C PHE A 31 -15.69 -6.02 5.93
N ASP A 32 -16.19 -4.79 5.97
CA ASP A 32 -16.72 -4.09 4.80
C ASP A 32 -15.61 -3.31 4.10
N VAL A 33 -15.32 -3.64 2.84
CA VAL A 33 -14.21 -3.03 2.09
C VAL A 33 -14.75 -2.13 0.98
N VAL A 34 -14.39 -0.85 1.05
CA VAL A 34 -14.57 0.12 -0.04
C VAL A 34 -13.24 0.29 -0.75
N CYS A 35 -13.21 -0.02 -2.04
CA CYS A 35 -11.97 0.00 -2.83
C CYS A 35 -11.93 1.17 -3.80
N ILE A 36 -10.80 1.89 -3.82
CA ILE A 36 -10.44 2.84 -4.88
C ILE A 36 -9.33 2.17 -5.69
N SER A 37 -9.65 1.78 -6.92
CA SER A 37 -8.72 1.04 -7.79
C SER A 37 -8.12 1.93 -8.87
N PHE A 38 -6.79 1.90 -8.97
CA PHE A 38 -6.00 2.53 -10.03
C PHE A 38 -5.75 1.59 -11.22
N SER A 39 -6.07 0.30 -11.03
CA SER A 39 -5.93 -0.74 -12.05
C SER A 39 -7.26 -1.15 -12.63
N LYS A 40 -7.30 -1.33 -13.96
CA LYS A 40 -8.47 -1.91 -14.65
C LYS A 40 -8.48 -3.43 -14.58
N ASP A 41 -7.31 -4.06 -14.48
CA ASP A 41 -7.15 -5.51 -14.57
C ASP A 41 -7.75 -6.23 -13.35
N ASN A 42 -7.71 -5.59 -12.19
CA ASN A 42 -8.22 -6.16 -10.94
C ASN A 42 -9.71 -5.88 -10.67
N LEU A 43 -10.36 -5.00 -11.44
CA LEU A 43 -11.72 -4.52 -11.15
C LEU A 43 -12.74 -5.65 -11.01
N SER A 44 -12.70 -6.64 -11.90
CA SER A 44 -13.66 -7.75 -11.88
C SER A 44 -13.52 -8.63 -10.63
N GLN A 45 -12.30 -8.81 -10.14
CA GLN A 45 -12.01 -9.58 -8.94
C GLN A 45 -12.33 -8.78 -7.67
N LEU A 46 -11.94 -7.50 -7.62
CA LEU A 46 -12.23 -6.62 -6.48
C LEU A 46 -13.74 -6.48 -6.24
N LYS A 47 -14.55 -6.38 -7.30
CA LYS A 47 -16.02 -6.34 -7.20
C LYS A 47 -16.64 -7.57 -6.53
N LYS A 48 -15.94 -8.72 -6.47
CA LYS A 48 -16.43 -9.93 -5.78
C LYS A 48 -16.28 -9.83 -4.27
N TYR A 49 -15.29 -9.07 -3.80
CA TYR A 49 -14.89 -9.04 -2.40
C TYR A 49 -15.16 -7.71 -1.71
N CYS A 50 -15.22 -6.60 -2.45
CA CYS A 50 -15.51 -5.28 -1.91
C CYS A 50 -17.01 -4.95 -2.05
N SER A 51 -17.56 -4.21 -1.10
CA SER A 51 -18.93 -3.69 -1.15
C SER A 51 -19.09 -2.63 -2.24
N LYS A 52 -18.07 -1.80 -2.40
CA LYS A 52 -18.00 -0.79 -3.45
C LYS A 52 -16.60 -0.73 -4.08
N VAL A 53 -16.54 -0.50 -5.39
CA VAL A 53 -15.29 -0.35 -6.12
C VAL A 53 -15.37 0.87 -7.03
N TYR A 54 -14.52 1.83 -6.77
CA TYR A 54 -14.37 3.05 -7.56
C TYR A 54 -13.11 2.95 -8.43
N SER A 55 -13.25 3.20 -9.73
CA SER A 55 -12.07 3.28 -10.61
C SER A 55 -11.66 4.74 -10.73
N CYS A 56 -10.45 5.06 -10.29
CA CYS A 56 -9.88 6.39 -10.31
C CYS A 56 -8.50 6.39 -10.97
N HIS A 57 -8.08 7.55 -11.44
CA HIS A 57 -6.68 7.78 -11.76
C HIS A 57 -5.94 8.29 -10.50
N PRO A 58 -4.68 7.90 -10.25
CA PRO A 58 -3.93 8.39 -9.08
C PRO A 58 -3.81 9.92 -8.98
N GLY A 59 -3.94 10.63 -10.10
CA GLY A 59 -3.94 12.10 -10.15
C GLY A 59 -5.31 12.75 -9.89
N GLU A 60 -6.38 11.99 -9.65
CA GLU A 60 -7.72 12.51 -9.32
C GLU A 60 -7.89 12.64 -7.80
N ILE A 61 -7.01 13.41 -7.14
CA ILE A 61 -6.94 13.49 -5.67
C ILE A 61 -8.24 14.06 -5.09
N ASN A 62 -8.81 15.12 -5.66
CA ASN A 62 -10.07 15.69 -5.18
C ASN A 62 -11.19 14.65 -5.19
N ARG A 63 -11.25 13.83 -6.25
CA ARG A 63 -12.25 12.77 -6.37
C ARG A 63 -12.02 11.65 -5.35
N ILE A 64 -10.76 11.27 -5.13
CA ILE A 64 -10.38 10.26 -4.13
C ILE A 64 -10.77 10.75 -2.74
N GLU A 65 -10.43 11.99 -2.38
CA GLU A 65 -10.81 12.61 -1.10
C GLU A 65 -12.33 12.65 -0.92
N GLN A 66 -13.08 13.00 -1.98
CA GLN A 66 -14.53 13.04 -1.92
C GLN A 66 -15.12 11.65 -1.66
N ILE A 67 -14.65 10.62 -2.38
CA ILE A 67 -15.08 9.23 -2.16
C ILE A 67 -14.80 8.79 -0.72
N LEU A 68 -13.61 9.07 -0.19
CA LEU A 68 -13.24 8.69 1.16
C LEU A 68 -14.13 9.34 2.22
N LYS A 69 -14.53 10.61 2.00
CA LYS A 69 -15.47 11.34 2.87
C LYS A 69 -16.88 10.79 2.77
N ASP A 70 -17.40 10.61 1.54
CA ASP A 70 -18.78 10.14 1.30
C ASP A 70 -18.99 8.72 1.81
N GLU A 71 -17.94 7.91 1.78
CA GLU A 71 -17.94 6.55 2.31
C GLU A 71 -17.58 6.49 3.81
N GLU A 72 -17.32 7.61 4.46
CA GLU A 72 -16.97 7.70 5.89
C GLU A 72 -15.78 6.80 6.27
N ILE A 73 -14.77 6.71 5.40
CA ILE A 73 -13.58 5.89 5.63
C ILE A 73 -12.71 6.52 6.70
N LYS A 74 -12.43 5.76 7.77
CA LYS A 74 -11.54 6.17 8.87
C LYS A 74 -10.20 5.45 8.87
N GLN A 75 -10.13 4.30 8.21
CA GLN A 75 -8.91 3.51 8.09
C GLN A 75 -8.73 3.06 6.66
N ALA A 76 -7.51 3.13 6.16
CA ALA A 76 -7.21 2.71 4.79
C ALA A 76 -5.86 1.99 4.69
N THR A 77 -5.76 1.08 3.73
CA THR A 77 -4.54 0.34 3.40
C THR A 77 -4.19 0.55 1.93
N PHE A 78 -2.92 0.76 1.65
CA PHE A 78 -2.39 0.86 0.28
C PHE A 78 -1.76 -0.46 -0.12
N LEU A 79 -2.19 -1.06 -1.22
CA LEU A 79 -1.64 -2.31 -1.74
C LEU A 79 -1.57 -2.31 -3.26
N GLY A 80 -0.55 -2.99 -3.77
CA GLY A 80 -0.31 -3.12 -5.21
C GLY A 80 0.64 -2.07 -5.77
N LYS A 81 0.97 -2.21 -7.05
CA LYS A 81 1.92 -1.33 -7.72
C LYS A 81 1.20 -0.21 -8.45
N VAL A 82 1.75 1.00 -8.42
CA VAL A 82 1.35 2.10 -9.29
C VAL A 82 2.46 2.31 -10.30
N ASN A 83 2.13 2.13 -11.59
CA ASN A 83 3.12 2.29 -12.65
C ASN A 83 3.54 3.76 -12.78
N LYS A 84 4.85 4.01 -12.80
CA LYS A 84 5.42 5.37 -12.96
C LYS A 84 4.97 6.08 -14.26
N SER A 85 4.54 5.32 -15.27
CA SER A 85 3.94 5.89 -16.49
C SER A 85 2.67 6.73 -16.22
N VAL A 86 2.05 6.56 -15.06
CA VAL A 86 0.95 7.40 -14.59
C VAL A 86 1.38 8.87 -14.48
N LEU A 87 2.60 9.13 -14.02
CA LEU A 87 3.16 10.47 -13.91
C LEU A 87 3.34 11.17 -15.27
N LEU A 88 3.41 10.40 -16.36
CA LEU A 88 3.49 10.95 -17.72
C LEU A 88 2.13 11.49 -18.21
N LYS A 89 1.03 11.15 -17.54
CA LYS A 89 -0.33 11.57 -17.89
C LYS A 89 -0.77 12.77 -17.04
N LEU A 90 0.05 13.81 -16.96
CA LEU A 90 -0.21 15.01 -16.16
C LEU A 90 -1.56 15.68 -16.45
N TYR A 91 -2.10 15.52 -17.67
CA TYR A 91 -3.43 16.04 -18.04
C TYR A 91 -4.59 15.41 -17.24
N LYS A 92 -4.33 14.32 -16.52
CA LYS A 92 -5.28 13.67 -15.60
C LYS A 92 -5.12 14.10 -14.15
N PHE A 93 -4.18 14.98 -13.87
CA PHE A 93 -3.94 15.48 -12.53
C PHE A 93 -4.83 16.69 -12.27
N ASP A 94 -5.60 16.62 -11.20
CA ASP A 94 -6.39 17.75 -10.73
C ASP A 94 -5.50 18.79 -10.01
N SER A 95 -6.13 19.91 -9.63
CA SER A 95 -5.43 21.01 -8.96
C SER A 95 -4.74 20.57 -7.66
N ARG A 96 -5.39 19.67 -6.90
CA ARG A 96 -4.85 19.16 -5.63
C ARG A 96 -3.63 18.26 -5.85
N ALA A 97 -3.68 17.38 -6.85
CA ALA A 97 -2.56 16.54 -7.24
C ALA A 97 -1.34 17.38 -7.66
N ILE A 98 -1.58 18.46 -8.43
CA ILE A 98 -0.50 19.38 -8.85
C ILE A 98 0.08 20.12 -7.65
N GLU A 99 -0.73 20.57 -6.70
CA GLU A 99 -0.28 21.23 -5.47
C GLU A 99 0.61 20.28 -4.64
N ILE A 100 0.17 19.04 -4.45
CA ILE A 100 0.93 18.01 -3.74
C ILE A 100 2.26 17.75 -4.42
N LEU A 101 2.28 17.58 -5.75
CA LEU A 101 3.52 17.35 -6.50
C LEU A 101 4.51 18.51 -6.39
N LYS A 102 4.04 19.75 -6.35
CA LYS A 102 4.90 20.94 -6.16
C LYS A 102 5.56 20.99 -4.79
N SER A 103 4.98 20.36 -3.78
CA SER A 103 5.52 20.31 -2.42
C SER A 103 6.63 19.27 -2.25
N VAL A 104 6.79 18.35 -3.19
CA VAL A 104 7.80 17.29 -3.15
C VAL A 104 9.16 17.84 -3.56
N LYS A 105 10.15 17.75 -2.68
CA LYS A 105 11.53 18.20 -2.97
C LYS A 105 12.30 17.20 -3.83
N ARG A 106 12.02 15.92 -3.69
CA ARG A 106 12.62 14.82 -4.47
C ARG A 106 11.52 13.84 -4.86
N LEU A 107 11.43 13.51 -6.15
CA LEU A 107 10.46 12.54 -6.68
C LEU A 107 10.97 11.11 -6.49
N ASN A 108 11.37 10.74 -5.26
CA ASN A 108 11.57 9.34 -4.91
C ASN A 108 10.25 8.72 -4.41
N ASP A 109 10.15 7.40 -4.52
CA ASP A 109 8.90 6.69 -4.24
C ASP A 109 8.50 6.83 -2.77
N ASP A 110 9.46 6.84 -1.86
CA ASP A 110 9.23 6.93 -0.41
C ASP A 110 8.69 8.30 0.01
N GLU A 111 9.30 9.40 -0.50
CA GLU A 111 8.82 10.76 -0.20
C GLU A 111 7.39 10.97 -0.71
N VAL A 112 7.10 10.49 -1.92
CA VAL A 112 5.74 10.57 -2.50
C VAL A 112 4.74 9.78 -1.66
N MET A 113 5.08 8.55 -1.23
CA MET A 113 4.20 7.74 -0.38
C MET A 113 3.99 8.37 0.99
N LEU A 114 5.03 8.87 1.65
CA LEU A 114 4.90 9.57 2.94
C LEU A 114 4.03 10.82 2.83
N LEU A 115 4.12 11.53 1.72
CA LEU A 115 3.27 12.69 1.48
C LEU A 115 1.80 12.29 1.34
N ILE A 116 1.51 11.23 0.57
CA ILE A 116 0.15 10.69 0.42
C ILE A 116 -0.39 10.25 1.79
N VAL A 117 0.39 9.55 2.59
CA VAL A 117 0.00 9.16 3.96
C VAL A 117 -0.38 10.38 4.78
N ARG A 118 0.44 11.45 4.77
CA ARG A 118 0.13 12.71 5.48
C ARG A 118 -1.15 13.38 4.98
N GLU A 119 -1.44 13.32 3.67
CA GLU A 119 -2.71 13.86 3.14
C GLU A 119 -3.92 13.05 3.66
N PHE A 120 -3.81 11.73 3.76
CA PHE A 120 -4.85 10.90 4.38
C PHE A 120 -5.03 11.21 5.87
N GLU A 121 -3.93 11.38 6.61
CA GLU A 121 -3.97 11.77 8.03
C GLU A 121 -4.65 13.14 8.23
N LYS A 122 -4.43 14.12 7.34
CA LYS A 122 -5.15 15.42 7.37
C LYS A 122 -6.66 15.27 7.18
N LEU A 123 -7.10 14.23 6.49
CA LEU A 123 -8.52 13.88 6.34
C LEU A 123 -9.08 13.12 7.56
N GLY A 124 -8.24 12.84 8.56
CA GLY A 124 -8.60 12.02 9.72
C GLY A 124 -8.61 10.52 9.44
N ILE A 125 -7.97 10.09 8.36
CA ILE A 125 -7.90 8.68 7.95
C ILE A 125 -6.58 8.09 8.45
N CYS A 126 -6.67 7.04 9.27
CA CYS A 126 -5.50 6.28 9.74
C CYS A 126 -5.04 5.32 8.63
N VAL A 127 -3.80 5.49 8.18
CA VAL A 127 -3.20 4.55 7.23
C VAL A 127 -2.67 3.35 8.00
N LEU A 128 -3.19 2.17 7.68
CA LEU A 128 -2.84 0.92 8.34
C LEU A 128 -1.62 0.26 7.69
N ASP A 129 -0.90 -0.52 8.49
CA ASP A 129 0.17 -1.39 7.99
C ASP A 129 -0.40 -2.37 6.95
N GLN A 130 0.30 -2.49 5.83
CA GLN A 130 -0.11 -3.33 4.70
C GLN A 130 -0.25 -4.81 5.07
N THR A 131 0.48 -5.27 6.09
CA THR A 131 0.51 -6.68 6.48
C THR A 131 -0.68 -7.12 7.32
N ILE A 132 -1.48 -6.20 7.87
CA ILE A 132 -2.60 -6.52 8.78
C ILE A 132 -3.56 -7.53 8.14
N PHE A 133 -3.91 -7.32 6.89
CA PHE A 133 -4.88 -8.18 6.16
C PHE A 133 -4.23 -9.26 5.28
N ILE A 134 -2.90 -9.35 5.26
CA ILE A 134 -2.15 -10.33 4.47
C ILE A 134 -1.14 -11.12 5.30
N LYS A 135 -1.30 -11.16 6.62
CA LYS A 135 -0.39 -11.88 7.54
C LYS A 135 -0.16 -13.33 7.15
N ASN A 136 -1.18 -14.00 6.63
CA ASN A 136 -1.12 -15.37 6.15
C ASN A 136 -0.25 -15.56 4.91
N LEU A 137 0.10 -14.49 4.21
CA LEU A 137 1.01 -14.49 3.06
C LEU A 137 2.45 -14.14 3.47
N MET A 138 2.67 -13.74 4.73
CA MET A 138 3.98 -13.40 5.22
C MET A 138 4.79 -14.66 5.49
N ILE A 139 6.04 -14.64 5.05
CA ILE A 139 6.97 -15.73 5.30
C ILE A 139 7.34 -15.73 6.79
N PRO A 140 7.23 -16.87 7.50
CA PRO A 140 7.65 -16.95 8.89
C PRO A 140 9.16 -16.74 9.04
N ALA A 141 9.58 -16.22 10.18
CA ALA A 141 11.00 -16.09 10.49
C ALA A 141 11.67 -17.46 10.65
N GLY A 142 12.91 -17.58 10.21
CA GLY A 142 13.73 -18.76 10.37
C GLY A 142 14.10 -19.47 9.06
N VAL A 143 14.61 -20.66 9.16
CA VAL A 143 15.04 -21.48 8.03
C VAL A 143 13.83 -22.19 7.42
N LEU A 144 13.49 -21.85 6.18
CA LEU A 144 12.36 -22.43 5.47
C LEU A 144 12.71 -23.71 4.71
N GLY A 145 13.99 -23.90 4.42
CA GLY A 145 14.48 -25.06 3.67
C GLY A 145 14.71 -26.30 4.53
N LYS A 146 15.00 -27.43 3.86
CA LYS A 146 15.33 -28.69 4.52
C LYS A 146 16.70 -28.66 5.21
N HIS A 147 17.62 -27.85 4.68
CA HIS A 147 18.99 -27.74 5.19
C HIS A 147 19.11 -26.54 6.12
N LYS A 148 19.64 -26.78 7.31
CA LYS A 148 19.93 -25.70 8.25
C LYS A 148 21.32 -25.15 7.97
N PRO A 149 21.53 -23.84 8.05
CA PRO A 149 22.87 -23.28 7.94
C PRO A 149 23.76 -23.72 9.12
N THR A 150 25.05 -23.82 8.88
CA THR A 150 26.06 -23.99 9.95
C THR A 150 26.18 -22.69 10.74
N GLU A 151 26.89 -22.75 11.90
CA GLU A 151 27.15 -21.55 12.71
C GLU A 151 27.89 -20.47 11.91
N ALA A 152 28.97 -20.86 11.19
CA ALA A 152 29.70 -19.93 10.34
C ALA A 152 28.84 -19.28 9.26
N GLN A 153 27.93 -20.05 8.60
CA GLN A 153 27.00 -19.52 7.63
C GLN A 153 25.98 -18.59 8.29
N MET A 154 25.57 -18.83 9.54
CA MET A 154 24.70 -17.91 10.27
C MET A 154 25.38 -16.59 10.61
N GLU A 155 26.69 -16.60 10.91
CA GLU A 155 27.48 -15.37 11.08
C GLU A 155 27.48 -14.55 9.79
N ASP A 156 27.74 -15.19 8.64
CA ASP A 156 27.70 -14.54 7.34
C ASP A 156 26.28 -13.97 7.02
N VAL A 157 25.22 -14.72 7.31
CA VAL A 157 23.83 -14.27 7.14
C VAL A 157 23.54 -13.04 8.01
N ASN A 158 23.93 -13.05 9.28
CA ASN A 158 23.73 -11.92 10.19
C ASN A 158 24.49 -10.68 9.74
N TYR A 159 25.74 -10.87 9.30
CA TYR A 159 26.54 -9.77 8.73
C TYR A 159 25.91 -9.21 7.45
N GLY A 160 25.45 -10.07 6.54
CA GLY A 160 24.77 -9.68 5.32
C GLY A 160 23.47 -8.89 5.59
N PHE A 161 22.66 -9.33 6.54
CA PHE A 161 21.47 -8.59 6.97
C PHE A 161 21.79 -7.22 7.55
N TRP A 162 22.81 -7.14 8.39
CA TRP A 162 23.26 -5.87 8.94
C TRP A 162 23.74 -4.93 7.82
N LEU A 163 24.57 -5.42 6.90
CA LEU A 163 25.09 -4.62 5.78
C LEU A 163 23.97 -4.12 4.86
N ALA A 164 23.05 -5.02 4.47
CA ALA A 164 21.90 -4.67 3.64
C ALA A 164 21.02 -3.60 4.30
N LYS A 165 20.83 -3.67 5.62
CA LYS A 165 20.08 -2.67 6.38
C LYS A 165 20.79 -1.31 6.41
N GLU A 166 22.12 -1.29 6.56
CA GLU A 166 22.89 -0.03 6.49
C GLU A 166 22.86 0.58 5.09
N MET A 167 22.98 -0.23 4.03
CA MET A 167 22.87 0.22 2.65
C MET A 167 21.47 0.77 2.35
N GLY A 168 20.43 0.13 2.87
CA GLY A 168 19.05 0.60 2.70
C GLY A 168 18.77 1.99 3.31
N LYS A 169 19.51 2.37 4.38
CA LYS A 169 19.37 3.72 4.98
C LYS A 169 19.80 4.86 4.05
N VAL A 170 20.69 4.57 3.11
CA VAL A 170 21.19 5.55 2.13
C VAL A 170 20.58 5.35 0.73
N ASP A 171 19.47 4.63 0.65
CA ASP A 171 18.72 4.34 -0.59
C ASP A 171 19.60 3.71 -1.69
N VAL A 172 20.64 2.97 -1.28
CA VAL A 172 21.43 2.15 -2.20
C VAL A 172 20.70 0.84 -2.41
N GLY A 173 20.29 0.64 -3.65
CA GLY A 173 19.40 -0.43 -4.08
C GLY A 173 19.90 -1.84 -3.78
N GLN A 174 19.34 -2.81 -4.44
CA GLN A 174 19.44 -4.24 -4.15
C GLN A 174 20.87 -4.74 -3.95
N SER A 175 21.13 -5.31 -2.83
CA SER A 175 22.35 -6.05 -2.50
C SER A 175 22.06 -7.54 -2.41
#